data_7183daaa12e07174159b72bc0d098fdc
#
_entry.id   7183daaa12e07174159b72bc0d098fdc
#
_cell.length_a   1.000
_cell.length_b   1.000
_cell.length_c   1.000
_cell.angle_alpha   90.00
_cell.angle_beta   90.00
_cell.angle_gamma   90.00
#
_symmetry.space_group_name_H-M   'P 1'
#
loop_
_entity.id
_entity.type
_entity.pdbx_description
1 polymer ?
#
loop_
_entity_poly.entity_id
_entity_poly.type
_entity_poly.pdbx_seq_one_letter_code
_entity_poly.pdbx_strand_id
1 'polypeptide(L)'
;MNTSCSNSLLILCVVLWSGCDSGQAPPVQAPAAPKPVVFNPSIPMKEVKPGQYTRVTSTRQQVTLTRGFWMGSHEVTQREFESAMGINPSFFKGETLPVDKVSFLQAVAFCKAITIRDRKEGRITGNMIYRLPTEAEWEYACLAGATTAFSFGDSVEETDAYLWSAENSEDKTNPVSQKKPNALGLYDMHGNVWEWVVDWFGAHPKEPQLVDPSGPLQGRHRVFKGGGWYHEAKYARSTSRFMMEPGMAINYVGFRVVLSETGNVN
;
A
#
# COMPACT_ATOMS: atom_id res chain seq x y z
N MET A 1 -46.50 64.41 -57.16
CA MET A 1 -45.95 65.76 -57.47
C MET A 1 -44.55 65.75 -57.05
N ASN A 2 -43.64 66.03 -58.02
CA ASN A 2 -42.25 66.42 -57.97
C ASN A 2 -41.27 65.50 -57.30
N THR A 3 -40.49 64.75 -58.06
CA THR A 3 -39.31 65.07 -58.91
C THR A 3 -38.16 65.70 -58.14
N SER A 4 -37.00 65.04 -58.09
CA SER A 4 -35.70 65.54 -58.57
C SER A 4 -34.63 64.60 -58.08
N CYS A 5 -34.01 63.85 -58.93
CA CYS A 5 -32.77 64.01 -59.63
C CYS A 5 -31.60 64.60 -58.80
N SER A 6 -30.53 63.91 -58.53
CA SER A 6 -29.28 64.09 -59.19
C SER A 6 -28.07 63.48 -58.54
N ASN A 7 -27.27 62.98 -59.41
CA ASN A 7 -25.82 62.92 -59.52
C ASN A 7 -24.99 61.97 -58.69
N SER A 8 -24.56 61.02 -59.47
CA SER A 8 -23.39 60.13 -59.25
C SER A 8 -22.10 60.88 -59.07
N LEU A 9 -21.31 60.49 -58.14
CA LEU A 9 -19.86 60.73 -58.14
C LEU A 9 -19.17 59.40 -57.88
N LEU A 10 -18.62 58.84 -58.95
CA LEU A 10 -17.72 57.69 -58.88
C LEU A 10 -16.42 58.14 -58.24
N ILE A 11 -16.12 57.64 -57.02
CA ILE A 11 -14.78 57.72 -56.46
C ILE A 11 -14.19 56.28 -56.58
N LEU A 12 -13.14 56.27 -57.47
CA LEU A 12 -12.34 55.07 -57.70
C LEU A 12 -11.38 54.90 -56.53
N CYS A 13 -11.72 54.05 -55.58
CA CYS A 13 -10.79 53.62 -54.50
C CYS A 13 -9.92 52.47 -55.05
N VAL A 14 -8.64 52.82 -55.32
CA VAL A 14 -7.60 51.79 -55.53
C VAL A 14 -7.26 51.18 -54.20
N VAL A 15 -7.74 49.92 -53.97
CA VAL A 15 -7.35 49.13 -52.81
C VAL A 15 -6.00 48.48 -53.13
N LEU A 16 -4.94 49.01 -52.53
CA LEU A 16 -3.67 48.32 -52.43
C LEU A 16 -3.79 47.10 -51.56
N TRP A 17 -3.74 45.93 -52.14
CA TRP A 17 -3.72 44.64 -51.46
C TRP A 17 -2.29 44.42 -50.91
N SER A 18 -2.04 44.80 -49.65
CA SER A 18 -0.84 44.39 -48.91
C SER A 18 -1.01 42.93 -48.50
N GLY A 19 -0.06 42.11 -48.95
CA GLY A 19 -0.07 40.63 -48.71
C GLY A 19 -0.24 40.26 -47.23
N CYS A 20 -1.21 39.45 -46.95
CA CYS A 20 -1.29 38.73 -45.70
C CYS A 20 -0.20 37.65 -45.67
N ASP A 21 0.78 37.90 -44.84
CA ASP A 21 1.77 36.89 -44.47
C ASP A 21 1.01 35.76 -43.71
N SER A 22 0.89 34.62 -44.36
CA SER A 22 0.28 33.40 -43.75
C SER A 22 1.23 32.89 -42.68
N GLY A 23 1.13 33.45 -41.48
CA GLY A 23 1.79 32.91 -40.28
C GLY A 23 1.33 31.49 -40.06
N GLN A 24 2.11 30.55 -40.53
CA GLN A 24 1.93 29.13 -40.24
C GLN A 24 2.13 28.95 -38.73
N ALA A 25 1.06 28.55 -38.02
CA ALA A 25 1.16 28.19 -36.60
C ALA A 25 2.28 27.13 -36.42
N PRO A 26 3.10 27.22 -35.38
CA PRO A 26 4.15 26.23 -35.16
C PRO A 26 3.50 24.86 -35.04
N PRO A 27 4.13 23.80 -35.57
CA PRO A 27 3.58 22.44 -35.48
C PRO A 27 3.35 22.07 -34.04
N VAL A 28 2.11 21.69 -33.70
CA VAL A 28 1.77 21.13 -32.40
C VAL A 28 2.58 19.85 -32.25
N GLN A 29 3.56 19.88 -31.38
CA GLN A 29 4.41 18.73 -31.09
C GLN A 29 3.51 17.61 -30.50
N ALA A 30 3.42 16.50 -31.21
CA ALA A 30 2.68 15.35 -30.72
C ALA A 30 3.17 14.98 -29.30
N PRO A 31 2.27 14.63 -28.35
CA PRO A 31 2.69 14.22 -27.02
C PRO A 31 3.68 13.05 -27.14
N ALA A 32 4.79 13.16 -26.42
CA ALA A 32 5.80 12.12 -26.40
C ALA A 32 5.14 10.76 -26.05
N ALA A 33 5.49 9.71 -26.79
CA ALA A 33 4.98 8.38 -26.52
C ALA A 33 5.22 8.02 -25.03
N PRO A 34 4.25 7.43 -24.34
CA PRO A 34 4.41 7.06 -22.94
C PRO A 34 5.62 6.13 -22.81
N LYS A 35 6.48 6.44 -21.83
CA LYS A 35 7.64 5.60 -21.52
C LYS A 35 7.14 4.18 -21.20
N PRO A 36 7.82 3.13 -21.65
CA PRO A 36 7.47 1.77 -21.28
C PRO A 36 7.50 1.66 -19.76
N VAL A 37 6.41 1.15 -19.17
CA VAL A 37 6.32 0.94 -17.73
C VAL A 37 7.19 -0.27 -17.39
N VAL A 38 8.22 -0.05 -16.61
CA VAL A 38 9.06 -1.11 -16.03
C VAL A 38 8.53 -1.37 -14.62
N PHE A 39 8.12 -2.61 -14.32
CA PHE A 39 7.73 -2.97 -12.96
C PHE A 39 8.96 -2.87 -12.04
N ASN A 40 9.08 -1.73 -11.36
CA ASN A 40 10.19 -1.42 -10.44
C ASN A 40 9.66 -0.57 -9.27
N PRO A 41 8.77 -1.13 -8.45
CA PRO A 41 8.19 -0.43 -7.32
C PRO A 41 9.26 0.11 -6.36
N SER A 42 9.01 1.27 -5.76
CA SER A 42 9.97 1.95 -4.88
C SER A 42 10.17 1.24 -3.53
N ILE A 43 9.30 0.29 -3.19
CA ILE A 43 9.43 -0.61 -2.04
C ILE A 43 9.73 -2.00 -2.58
N PRO A 44 10.70 -2.73 -2.01
CA PRO A 44 10.96 -4.12 -2.38
C PRO A 44 9.72 -4.99 -2.15
N MET A 45 9.28 -5.73 -3.18
CA MET A 45 8.03 -6.48 -3.16
C MET A 45 8.25 -7.97 -3.42
N LYS A 46 7.36 -8.79 -2.89
CA LYS A 46 7.25 -10.23 -3.19
C LYS A 46 5.88 -10.51 -3.80
N GLU A 47 5.86 -11.28 -4.89
CA GLU A 47 4.62 -11.73 -5.49
C GLU A 47 3.91 -12.75 -4.60
N VAL A 48 2.63 -12.54 -4.35
CA VAL A 48 1.74 -13.45 -3.63
C VAL A 48 0.66 -13.90 -4.60
N LYS A 49 0.71 -15.18 -5.00
CA LYS A 49 -0.25 -15.75 -5.95
C LYS A 49 -1.61 -16.00 -5.28
N PRO A 50 -2.70 -16.04 -6.05
CA PRO A 50 -4.00 -16.49 -5.54
C PRO A 50 -3.89 -17.87 -4.90
N GLY A 51 -4.73 -18.14 -3.90
CA GLY A 51 -4.70 -19.42 -3.22
C GLY A 51 -5.62 -19.50 -2.02
N GLN A 52 -5.39 -20.50 -1.18
CA GLN A 52 -6.24 -20.79 -0.04
C GLN A 52 -5.40 -21.08 1.20
N TYR A 53 -5.95 -20.76 2.36
CA TYR A 53 -5.40 -21.18 3.65
C TYR A 53 -6.51 -21.50 4.63
N THR A 54 -6.17 -22.21 5.69
CA THR A 54 -7.08 -22.48 6.80
C THR A 54 -6.82 -21.47 7.92
N ARG A 55 -7.77 -20.61 8.18
CA ARG A 55 -7.77 -19.76 9.38
C ARG A 55 -8.21 -20.59 10.57
N VAL A 56 -7.37 -20.67 11.58
CA VAL A 56 -7.65 -21.40 12.83
C VAL A 56 -7.84 -20.40 13.96
N THR A 57 -9.09 -20.21 14.36
CA THR A 57 -9.50 -19.43 15.54
C THR A 57 -10.24 -20.34 16.51
N SER A 58 -11.36 -19.94 17.08
CA SER A 58 -12.30 -20.86 17.75
C SER A 58 -12.96 -21.85 16.78
N THR A 59 -12.92 -21.55 15.49
CA THR A 59 -13.40 -22.37 14.37
C THR A 59 -12.32 -22.53 13.33
N ARG A 60 -12.48 -23.51 12.43
CA ARG A 60 -11.66 -23.65 11.22
C ARG A 60 -12.43 -23.09 10.03
N GLN A 61 -11.82 -22.15 9.31
CA GLN A 61 -12.41 -21.54 8.13
C GLN A 61 -11.47 -21.66 6.94
N GLN A 62 -11.98 -22.11 5.81
CA GLN A 62 -11.25 -22.09 4.56
C GLN A 62 -11.36 -20.70 3.95
N VAL A 63 -10.25 -19.99 3.85
CA VAL A 63 -10.18 -18.66 3.22
C VAL A 63 -9.55 -18.77 1.85
N THR A 64 -10.23 -18.26 0.83
CA THR A 64 -9.76 -18.20 -0.55
C THR A 64 -9.46 -16.77 -0.93
N LEU A 65 -8.26 -16.52 -1.45
CA LEU A 65 -7.89 -15.27 -2.11
C LEU A 65 -7.92 -15.51 -3.63
N THR A 66 -8.85 -14.86 -4.33
CA THR A 66 -9.07 -15.10 -5.77
C THR A 66 -8.10 -14.34 -6.65
N ARG A 67 -7.40 -13.33 -6.11
CA ARG A 67 -6.51 -12.45 -6.85
C ARG A 67 -5.14 -12.40 -6.20
N GLY A 68 -4.11 -12.36 -7.06
CA GLY A 68 -2.74 -12.13 -6.61
C GLY A 68 -2.47 -10.66 -6.32
N PHE A 69 -1.43 -10.42 -5.55
CA PHE A 69 -0.93 -9.10 -5.20
C PHE A 69 0.57 -9.17 -4.96
N TRP A 70 1.23 -8.02 -4.83
CA TRP A 70 2.60 -7.94 -4.36
C TRP A 70 2.59 -7.38 -2.94
N MET A 71 3.36 -7.97 -2.05
CA MET A 71 3.49 -7.51 -0.66
C MET A 71 4.91 -6.98 -0.41
N GLY A 72 5.02 -5.88 0.33
CA GLY A 72 6.31 -5.36 0.80
C GLY A 72 7.09 -6.45 1.50
N SER A 73 8.35 -6.66 1.09
CA SER A 73 9.20 -7.73 1.62
C SER A 73 9.46 -7.59 3.12
N HIS A 74 9.32 -6.39 3.65
CA HIS A 74 9.48 -6.01 5.06
C HIS A 74 8.47 -4.91 5.41
N GLU A 75 8.41 -4.53 6.66
CA GLU A 75 7.70 -3.37 7.17
C GLU A 75 8.24 -2.09 6.51
N VAL A 76 7.40 -1.08 6.27
CA VAL A 76 7.87 0.20 5.73
C VAL A 76 8.92 0.80 6.66
N THR A 77 10.10 1.08 6.12
CA THR A 77 11.19 1.69 6.89
C THR A 77 10.98 3.19 7.13
N GLN A 78 11.66 3.73 8.12
CA GLN A 78 11.64 5.18 8.39
C GLN A 78 12.15 5.98 7.20
N ARG A 79 13.20 5.52 6.50
CA ARG A 79 13.71 6.16 5.29
C ARG A 79 12.65 6.20 4.17
N GLU A 80 11.95 5.10 3.93
CA GLU A 80 10.90 5.02 2.92
C GLU A 80 9.73 5.96 3.28
N PHE A 81 9.31 5.94 4.55
CA PHE A 81 8.23 6.79 5.02
C PHE A 81 8.59 8.27 4.92
N GLU A 82 9.75 8.67 5.43
CA GLU A 82 10.22 10.05 5.41
C GLU A 82 10.44 10.58 3.98
N SER A 83 10.97 9.73 3.09
CA SER A 83 11.12 10.05 1.66
C SER A 83 9.78 10.38 0.97
N ALA A 84 8.68 9.76 1.39
CA ALA A 84 7.37 9.98 0.79
C ALA A 84 6.56 11.07 1.49
N MET A 85 6.71 11.20 2.81
CA MET A 85 5.85 12.04 3.65
C MET A 85 6.54 13.32 4.16
N GLY A 86 7.86 13.42 4.02
CA GLY A 86 8.66 14.55 4.50
C GLY A 86 8.80 14.64 6.04
N ILE A 87 8.33 13.65 6.76
CA ILE A 87 8.37 13.57 8.22
C ILE A 87 8.69 12.15 8.69
N ASN A 88 9.28 12.03 9.88
CA ASN A 88 9.49 10.75 10.56
C ASN A 88 8.84 10.79 11.95
N PRO A 89 7.65 10.17 12.16
CA PRO A 89 6.93 10.19 13.42
C PRO A 89 7.48 9.22 14.46
N SER A 90 8.35 8.28 14.06
CA SER A 90 8.82 7.16 14.87
C SER A 90 9.38 7.58 16.22
N PHE A 91 9.18 6.75 17.22
CA PHE A 91 9.76 6.92 18.55
C PHE A 91 11.24 6.56 18.55
N PHE A 92 11.59 5.37 18.10
CA PHE A 92 12.98 4.97 17.85
C PHE A 92 13.47 5.59 16.54
N LYS A 93 14.76 5.91 16.44
CA LYS A 93 15.29 6.61 15.25
C LYS A 93 16.37 5.77 14.55
N GLY A 94 16.20 5.57 13.26
CA GLY A 94 17.14 4.86 12.39
C GLY A 94 16.55 4.58 11.02
N GLU A 95 17.26 4.88 9.96
CA GLU A 95 16.77 4.80 8.58
C GLU A 95 16.25 3.41 8.19
N THR A 96 16.86 2.36 8.70
CA THR A 96 16.54 0.95 8.42
C THR A 96 15.57 0.33 9.43
N LEU A 97 15.20 1.07 10.48
CA LEU A 97 14.15 0.65 11.40
C LEU A 97 12.78 0.75 10.73
N PRO A 98 11.80 -0.08 11.13
CA PRO A 98 10.42 0.12 10.69
C PRO A 98 9.93 1.49 11.14
N VAL A 99 9.07 2.13 10.38
CA VAL A 99 8.35 3.29 10.87
C VAL A 99 7.39 2.83 11.97
N ASP A 100 7.55 3.39 13.14
CA ASP A 100 6.69 3.17 14.31
C ASP A 100 5.93 4.46 14.67
N LYS A 101 5.01 4.36 15.61
CA LYS A 101 4.19 5.50 16.06
C LYS A 101 3.49 6.20 14.91
N VAL A 102 2.96 5.41 13.99
CA VAL A 102 2.19 5.84 12.82
C VAL A 102 0.74 5.42 12.96
N SER A 103 -0.19 6.34 12.73
CA SER A 103 -1.62 6.02 12.74
C SER A 103 -2.05 5.31 11.45
N PHE A 104 -3.19 4.62 11.49
CA PHE A 104 -3.80 4.03 10.29
C PHE A 104 -4.01 5.09 9.19
N LEU A 105 -4.45 6.30 9.56
CA LEU A 105 -4.67 7.39 8.60
C LEU A 105 -3.37 7.83 7.92
N GLN A 106 -2.26 7.88 8.67
CA GLN A 106 -0.94 8.19 8.10
C GLN A 106 -0.43 7.08 7.20
N ALA A 107 -0.65 5.80 7.56
CA ALA A 107 -0.29 4.67 6.72
C ALA A 107 -1.06 4.68 5.39
N VAL A 108 -2.37 4.98 5.41
CA VAL A 108 -3.17 5.17 4.19
C VAL A 108 -2.69 6.36 3.35
N ALA A 109 -2.34 7.48 4.00
CA ALA A 109 -1.80 8.65 3.30
C ALA A 109 -0.46 8.33 2.61
N PHE A 110 0.42 7.57 3.27
CA PHE A 110 1.66 7.07 2.69
C PHE A 110 1.40 6.23 1.42
N CYS A 111 0.48 5.26 1.48
CA CYS A 111 0.11 4.44 0.33
C CYS A 111 -0.33 5.29 -0.88
N LYS A 112 -1.14 6.33 -0.63
CA LYS A 112 -1.57 7.28 -1.67
C LYS A 112 -0.38 8.05 -2.25
N ALA A 113 0.51 8.56 -1.39
CA ALA A 113 1.68 9.34 -1.80
C ALA A 113 2.62 8.54 -2.70
N ILE A 114 2.98 7.30 -2.30
CA ILE A 114 3.85 6.45 -3.11
C ILE A 114 3.17 5.96 -4.39
N THR A 115 1.85 5.77 -4.40
CA THR A 115 1.10 5.44 -5.62
C THR A 115 1.23 6.56 -6.66
N ILE A 116 1.02 7.81 -6.24
CA ILE A 116 1.15 8.98 -7.12
C ILE A 116 2.59 9.11 -7.63
N ARG A 117 3.57 8.99 -6.73
CA ARG A 117 4.98 9.08 -7.07
C ARG A 117 5.41 8.02 -8.09
N ASP A 118 5.15 6.75 -7.79
CA ASP A 118 5.61 5.63 -8.60
C ASP A 118 4.92 5.57 -9.97
N ARG A 119 3.66 6.00 -10.06
CA ARG A 119 2.97 6.20 -11.37
C ARG A 119 3.62 7.31 -12.17
N LYS A 120 3.90 8.46 -11.55
CA LYS A 120 4.55 9.60 -12.22
C LYS A 120 5.96 9.24 -12.72
N GLU A 121 6.67 8.41 -11.97
CA GLU A 121 8.01 7.93 -12.33
C GLU A 121 8.00 6.73 -13.30
N GLY A 122 6.82 6.19 -13.64
CA GLY A 122 6.68 5.03 -14.53
C GLY A 122 7.15 3.72 -13.90
N ARG A 123 7.18 3.63 -12.57
CA ARG A 123 7.58 2.43 -11.81
C ARG A 123 6.49 1.38 -11.73
N ILE A 124 5.23 1.81 -11.78
CA ILE A 124 4.04 0.95 -11.75
C ILE A 124 3.06 1.37 -12.83
N THR A 125 2.19 0.45 -13.28
CA THR A 125 1.14 0.74 -14.26
C THR A 125 0.05 1.64 -13.67
N GLY A 126 -0.70 2.34 -14.53
CA GLY A 126 -1.74 3.29 -14.11
C GLY A 126 -2.91 2.67 -13.33
N ASN A 127 -3.14 1.36 -13.49
CA ASN A 127 -4.17 0.62 -12.77
C ASN A 127 -3.69 -0.01 -11.44
N MET A 128 -2.42 0.11 -11.09
CA MET A 128 -1.88 -0.39 -9.82
C MET A 128 -1.91 0.67 -8.73
N ILE A 129 -2.18 0.24 -7.51
CA ILE A 129 -2.19 1.08 -6.30
C ILE A 129 -1.46 0.40 -5.14
N TYR A 130 -0.76 1.19 -4.35
CA TYR A 130 -0.35 0.77 -3.02
C TYR A 130 -1.50 0.96 -2.04
N ARG A 131 -1.66 0.00 -1.14
CA ARG A 131 -2.64 0.03 -0.05
C ARG A 131 -2.14 -0.80 1.13
N LEU A 132 -2.84 -0.72 2.24
CA LEU A 132 -2.66 -1.70 3.31
C LEU A 132 -3.24 -3.05 2.88
N PRO A 133 -2.69 -4.18 3.35
CA PRO A 133 -3.30 -5.50 3.14
C PRO A 133 -4.65 -5.61 3.86
N THR A 134 -5.52 -6.49 3.39
CA THR A 134 -6.61 -7.00 4.24
C THR A 134 -6.04 -7.94 5.30
N GLU A 135 -6.77 -8.18 6.37
CA GLU A 135 -6.38 -9.17 7.39
C GLU A 135 -6.14 -10.55 6.77
N ALA A 136 -6.99 -10.95 5.82
CA ALA A 136 -6.86 -12.22 5.12
C ALA A 136 -5.63 -12.30 4.21
N GLU A 137 -5.32 -11.23 3.47
CA GLU A 137 -4.10 -11.15 2.66
C GLU A 137 -2.85 -11.21 3.54
N TRP A 138 -2.87 -10.51 4.66
CA TRP A 138 -1.77 -10.51 5.60
C TRP A 138 -1.53 -11.91 6.20
N GLU A 139 -2.59 -12.59 6.68
CA GLU A 139 -2.50 -13.94 7.24
C GLU A 139 -2.02 -14.97 6.22
N TYR A 140 -2.57 -14.94 5.01
CA TYR A 140 -2.17 -15.82 3.92
C TYR A 140 -0.68 -15.66 3.58
N ALA A 141 -0.23 -14.44 3.44
CA ALA A 141 1.16 -14.12 3.17
C ALA A 141 2.09 -14.47 4.35
N CYS A 142 1.63 -14.24 5.58
CA CYS A 142 2.35 -14.60 6.79
C CYS A 142 2.58 -16.11 6.88
N LEU A 143 1.55 -16.91 6.69
CA LEU A 143 1.63 -18.38 6.74
C LEU A 143 2.50 -18.94 5.62
N ALA A 144 2.49 -18.34 4.41
CA ALA A 144 3.31 -18.77 3.29
C ALA A 144 3.21 -20.28 2.99
N GLY A 145 2.00 -20.85 3.14
CA GLY A 145 1.70 -22.27 2.97
C GLY A 145 1.79 -23.12 4.25
N ALA A 146 2.27 -22.58 5.35
CA ALA A 146 2.26 -23.29 6.64
C ALA A 146 0.82 -23.45 7.19
N THR A 147 0.62 -24.48 7.98
CA THR A 147 -0.63 -24.77 8.69
C THR A 147 -0.50 -24.64 10.21
N THR A 148 0.62 -24.14 10.66
CA THR A 148 1.07 -23.97 12.04
C THR A 148 0.76 -22.57 12.56
N ALA A 149 0.98 -22.32 13.85
CA ALA A 149 0.71 -21.03 14.47
C ALA A 149 1.62 -19.90 13.90
N PHE A 150 2.85 -20.24 13.54
CA PHE A 150 3.82 -19.38 12.88
C PHE A 150 4.18 -19.97 11.52
N SER A 151 4.78 -19.18 10.64
CA SER A 151 5.24 -19.64 9.32
C SER A 151 6.37 -20.68 9.40
N PHE A 152 7.04 -20.79 10.53
CA PHE A 152 8.16 -21.69 10.79
C PHE A 152 7.84 -22.87 11.71
N GLY A 153 6.59 -23.01 12.18
CA GLY A 153 6.16 -24.11 13.03
C GLY A 153 5.25 -23.67 14.17
N ASP A 154 5.06 -24.55 15.17
CA ASP A 154 4.26 -24.29 16.36
C ASP A 154 5.13 -23.98 17.60
N SER A 155 6.44 -24.26 17.53
CA SER A 155 7.34 -24.08 18.65
C SER A 155 7.75 -22.62 18.82
N VAL A 156 7.69 -22.15 20.06
CA VAL A 156 8.26 -20.86 20.46
C VAL A 156 9.77 -20.90 20.64
N GLU A 157 10.38 -22.08 20.63
CA GLU A 157 11.83 -22.27 20.81
C GLU A 157 12.63 -21.78 19.59
N GLU A 158 12.01 -21.75 18.41
CA GLU A 158 12.64 -21.24 17.19
C GLU A 158 12.44 -19.76 16.94
N THR A 159 11.70 -19.05 17.80
CA THR A 159 11.31 -17.65 17.60
C THR A 159 12.50 -16.72 17.42
N ASP A 160 13.62 -16.96 18.11
CA ASP A 160 14.83 -16.13 18.00
C ASP A 160 15.37 -16.03 16.58
N ALA A 161 15.18 -17.05 15.77
CA ALA A 161 15.64 -17.04 14.38
C ALA A 161 14.72 -16.23 13.44
N TYR A 162 13.46 -16.02 13.81
CA TYR A 162 12.41 -15.53 12.91
C TYR A 162 11.76 -14.23 13.33
N LEU A 163 11.82 -13.85 14.62
CA LEU A 163 11.06 -12.68 15.11
C LEU A 163 11.82 -11.87 16.17
N TRP A 164 11.42 -10.60 16.27
CA TRP A 164 11.77 -9.70 17.36
C TRP A 164 10.58 -9.53 18.30
N SER A 165 10.72 -9.92 19.55
CA SER A 165 9.70 -9.85 20.59
C SER A 165 10.30 -9.31 21.90
N ALA A 166 9.51 -9.20 22.95
CA ALA A 166 9.98 -8.74 24.27
C ALA A 166 11.15 -9.56 24.82
N GLU A 167 11.27 -10.83 24.40
CA GLU A 167 12.29 -11.73 24.88
C GLU A 167 13.70 -11.43 24.28
N ASN A 168 13.76 -10.78 23.09
CA ASN A 168 15.03 -10.63 22.36
C ASN A 168 15.26 -9.29 21.66
N SER A 169 14.32 -8.34 21.78
CA SER A 169 14.36 -7.05 21.08
C SER A 169 15.21 -5.97 21.76
N GLU A 170 15.62 -6.18 23.03
CA GLU A 170 16.24 -5.14 23.85
C GLU A 170 15.34 -3.90 24.03
N ASP A 171 14.05 -4.11 24.22
CA ASP A 171 13.03 -3.06 24.43
C ASP A 171 12.96 -1.98 23.33
N LYS A 172 13.27 -2.35 22.07
CA LYS A 172 13.26 -1.44 20.92
C LYS A 172 12.90 -2.12 19.62
N THR A 173 12.58 -1.32 18.60
CA THR A 173 12.52 -1.80 17.22
C THR A 173 13.91 -2.14 16.69
N ASN A 174 14.00 -3.11 15.81
CA ASN A 174 15.24 -3.57 15.18
C ASN A 174 15.21 -3.30 13.67
N PRO A 175 16.37 -3.19 13.00
CA PRO A 175 16.41 -3.03 11.55
C PRO A 175 15.63 -4.14 10.85
N VAL A 176 14.85 -3.78 9.84
CA VAL A 176 14.05 -4.76 9.09
C VAL A 176 14.93 -5.81 8.41
N SER A 177 14.39 -7.00 8.17
CA SER A 177 15.05 -8.09 7.44
C SER A 177 16.30 -8.65 8.12
N GLN A 178 16.43 -8.57 9.43
CA GLN A 178 17.54 -9.17 10.16
C GLN A 178 17.27 -10.61 10.60
N LYS A 179 16.02 -11.01 10.71
CA LYS A 179 15.60 -12.38 11.01
C LYS A 179 15.36 -13.17 9.73
N LYS A 180 15.13 -14.48 9.84
CA LYS A 180 14.83 -15.32 8.68
C LYS A 180 13.46 -14.98 8.07
N PRO A 181 13.33 -14.95 6.73
CA PRO A 181 12.06 -14.77 6.08
C PRO A 181 11.20 -16.05 6.10
N ASN A 182 9.91 -15.91 5.82
CA ASN A 182 9.05 -17.05 5.53
C ASN A 182 9.30 -17.60 4.09
N ALA A 183 8.56 -18.65 3.69
CA ALA A 183 8.73 -19.31 2.40
C ALA A 183 8.45 -18.43 1.16
N LEU A 184 7.73 -17.30 1.33
CA LEU A 184 7.54 -16.28 0.28
C LEU A 184 8.67 -15.24 0.24
N GLY A 185 9.64 -15.31 1.14
CA GLY A 185 10.71 -14.32 1.27
C GLY A 185 10.24 -13.01 1.92
N LEU A 186 9.21 -13.08 2.76
CA LEU A 186 8.71 -11.97 3.57
C LEU A 186 9.34 -12.01 4.95
N TYR A 187 9.95 -10.89 5.34
CA TYR A 187 10.62 -10.71 6.62
C TYR A 187 9.69 -10.08 7.65
N ASP A 188 9.97 -10.28 8.92
CA ASP A 188 9.34 -9.61 10.05
C ASP A 188 7.80 -9.76 10.08
N MET A 189 7.29 -10.88 9.50
CA MET A 189 5.86 -11.22 9.56
C MET A 189 5.45 -11.62 10.98
N HIS A 190 6.41 -11.87 11.82
CA HIS A 190 6.25 -12.20 13.23
C HIS A 190 7.17 -11.29 14.04
N GLY A 191 6.63 -10.36 14.82
CA GLY A 191 7.39 -9.47 15.70
C GLY A 191 7.80 -8.13 15.08
N ASN A 192 8.81 -7.51 15.61
CA ASN A 192 9.32 -6.16 15.37
C ASN A 192 8.28 -5.07 15.63
N VAL A 193 7.39 -4.75 14.68
CA VAL A 193 6.23 -3.90 14.94
C VAL A 193 4.93 -4.57 14.52
N TRP A 194 3.85 -4.31 15.23
CA TRP A 194 2.52 -4.62 14.76
C TRP A 194 2.21 -3.85 13.48
N GLU A 195 1.41 -4.43 12.59
CA GLU A 195 1.15 -3.89 11.27
C GLU A 195 -0.32 -3.61 11.04
N TRP A 196 -0.66 -2.37 10.71
CA TRP A 196 -2.00 -2.00 10.31
C TRP A 196 -2.48 -2.80 9.09
N VAL A 197 -3.71 -3.29 9.16
CA VAL A 197 -4.44 -3.82 8.01
C VAL A 197 -5.72 -3.01 7.77
N VAL A 198 -6.32 -3.15 6.58
CA VAL A 198 -7.45 -2.29 6.19
C VAL A 198 -8.74 -2.61 6.92
N ASP A 199 -8.86 -3.80 7.53
CA ASP A 199 -10.10 -4.29 8.10
C ASP A 199 -10.52 -3.51 9.35
N TRP A 200 -11.83 -3.30 9.49
CA TRP A 200 -12.41 -2.93 10.74
C TRP A 200 -12.43 -4.12 11.70
N PHE A 201 -12.16 -3.86 12.96
CA PHE A 201 -12.23 -4.89 13.98
C PHE A 201 -13.68 -5.29 14.26
N GLY A 202 -13.95 -6.59 14.18
CA GLY A 202 -15.22 -7.22 14.49
C GLY A 202 -15.07 -8.73 14.61
N ALA A 203 -16.16 -9.43 14.92
CA ALA A 203 -16.16 -10.89 14.88
C ALA A 203 -15.93 -11.39 13.46
N HIS A 204 -15.13 -12.43 13.30
CA HIS A 204 -15.05 -13.11 12.01
C HIS A 204 -16.42 -13.71 11.65
N PRO A 205 -16.79 -13.73 10.38
CA PRO A 205 -17.98 -14.46 9.92
C PRO A 205 -17.94 -15.91 10.40
N LYS A 206 -19.10 -16.54 10.58
CA LYS A 206 -19.18 -17.92 11.06
C LYS A 206 -19.15 -18.96 9.93
N GLU A 207 -19.27 -18.51 8.70
CA GLU A 207 -19.26 -19.34 7.52
C GLU A 207 -17.94 -20.13 7.43
N PRO A 208 -17.99 -21.44 7.11
CA PRO A 208 -16.79 -22.27 7.03
C PRO A 208 -15.91 -21.96 5.82
N GLN A 209 -16.46 -21.25 4.82
CA GLN A 209 -15.76 -20.84 3.60
C GLN A 209 -15.92 -19.35 3.40
N LEU A 210 -14.81 -18.64 3.17
CA LEU A 210 -14.76 -17.21 2.93
C LEU A 210 -13.98 -16.94 1.64
N VAL A 211 -14.46 -16.01 0.83
CA VAL A 211 -13.80 -15.58 -0.40
C VAL A 211 -13.48 -14.09 -0.30
N ASP A 212 -12.22 -13.74 -0.44
CA ASP A 212 -11.69 -12.36 -0.36
C ASP A 212 -12.27 -11.55 0.81
N PRO A 213 -12.26 -12.08 2.06
CA PRO A 213 -12.87 -11.37 3.18
C PRO A 213 -12.08 -10.10 3.52
N SER A 214 -12.80 -9.02 3.80
CA SER A 214 -12.25 -7.69 4.14
C SER A 214 -12.80 -7.13 5.48
N GLY A 215 -13.34 -8.01 6.31
CA GLY A 215 -13.92 -7.64 7.60
C GLY A 215 -15.27 -6.91 7.50
N PRO A 216 -15.77 -6.34 8.61
CA PRO A 216 -17.00 -5.56 8.63
C PRO A 216 -16.88 -4.29 7.77
N LEU A 217 -18.00 -3.85 7.17
CA LEU A 217 -18.04 -2.63 6.35
C LEU A 217 -17.77 -1.34 7.15
N GLN A 218 -18.01 -1.37 8.47
CA GLN A 218 -17.81 -0.24 9.36
C GLN A 218 -17.41 -0.70 10.77
N GLY A 219 -16.73 0.14 11.52
CA GLY A 219 -16.30 -0.13 12.88
C GLY A 219 -15.71 1.10 13.54
N ARG A 220 -15.32 0.95 14.81
CA ARG A 220 -14.65 2.00 15.58
C ARG A 220 -13.12 1.85 15.54
N HIS A 221 -12.64 0.62 15.46
CA HIS A 221 -11.22 0.28 15.54
C HIS A 221 -10.76 -0.45 14.29
N ARG A 222 -9.52 -0.20 13.87
CA ARG A 222 -8.84 -0.95 12.82
C ARG A 222 -8.00 -2.07 13.42
N VAL A 223 -7.86 -3.15 12.66
CA VAL A 223 -7.06 -4.32 13.05
C VAL A 223 -5.58 -4.04 12.79
N PHE A 224 -4.72 -4.59 13.62
CA PHE A 224 -3.29 -4.76 13.35
C PHE A 224 -2.82 -6.16 13.74
N LYS A 225 -1.76 -6.65 13.07
CA LYS A 225 -1.29 -8.03 13.04
C LYS A 225 0.22 -8.12 13.34
N GLY A 226 0.71 -9.31 13.61
CA GLY A 226 2.13 -9.66 13.54
C GLY A 226 2.88 -9.75 14.86
N GLY A 227 2.41 -9.12 15.91
CA GLY A 227 3.21 -8.98 17.15
C GLY A 227 4.19 -7.82 17.04
N GLY A 228 5.00 -7.60 18.05
CA GLY A 228 5.98 -6.52 18.05
C GLY A 228 6.98 -6.63 19.18
N TRP A 229 8.02 -5.80 19.13
CA TRP A 229 9.16 -5.76 20.05
C TRP A 229 8.79 -5.73 21.54
N TYR A 230 7.64 -5.18 21.86
CA TYR A 230 7.15 -4.99 23.23
C TYR A 230 6.34 -6.17 23.79
N HIS A 231 5.92 -7.11 22.93
CA HIS A 231 5.02 -8.20 23.30
C HIS A 231 5.73 -9.55 23.25
N GLU A 232 5.29 -10.46 24.13
CA GLU A 232 5.77 -11.85 24.13
C GLU A 232 5.51 -12.53 22.77
N ALA A 233 6.41 -13.42 22.35
CA ALA A 233 6.34 -14.16 21.09
C ALA A 233 5.01 -14.86 20.83
N LYS A 234 4.30 -15.29 21.87
CA LYS A 234 2.96 -15.92 21.75
C LYS A 234 1.92 -15.03 21.06
N TYR A 235 2.10 -13.70 21.07
CA TYR A 235 1.23 -12.75 20.40
C TYR A 235 1.58 -12.52 18.94
N ALA A 236 2.72 -13.06 18.47
CA ALA A 236 3.14 -12.93 17.07
C ALA A 236 2.63 -14.08 16.17
N ARG A 237 1.67 -14.88 16.60
CA ARG A 237 1.03 -15.92 15.78
C ARG A 237 0.31 -15.29 14.58
N SER A 238 0.26 -16.00 13.46
CA SER A 238 -0.42 -15.54 12.24
C SER A 238 -1.88 -15.13 12.46
N THR A 239 -2.59 -15.80 13.41
CA THR A 239 -3.99 -15.51 13.75
C THR A 239 -4.17 -14.45 14.84
N SER A 240 -3.10 -14.01 15.50
CA SER A 240 -3.17 -12.95 16.51
C SER A 240 -3.62 -11.64 15.87
N ARG A 241 -4.52 -10.94 16.54
CA ARG A 241 -5.05 -9.65 16.10
C ARG A 241 -5.28 -8.74 17.29
N PHE A 242 -4.96 -7.48 17.12
CA PHE A 242 -5.31 -6.41 18.04
C PHE A 242 -6.00 -5.28 17.31
N MET A 243 -6.41 -4.25 18.02
CA MET A 243 -7.20 -3.16 17.46
C MET A 243 -6.91 -1.84 18.14
N MET A 244 -7.08 -0.76 17.37
CA MET A 244 -6.98 0.61 17.88
C MET A 244 -7.80 1.57 17.02
N GLU A 245 -8.15 2.73 17.58
CA GLU A 245 -8.79 3.81 16.82
C GLU A 245 -7.87 4.28 15.67
N PRO A 246 -8.41 4.56 14.47
CA PRO A 246 -7.58 4.84 13.29
C PRO A 246 -6.72 6.10 13.39
N GLY A 247 -7.02 7.03 14.29
CA GLY A 247 -6.23 8.23 14.53
C GLY A 247 -5.12 8.09 15.56
N MET A 248 -5.12 6.99 16.32
CA MET A 248 -4.13 6.73 17.38
C MET A 248 -2.81 6.22 16.76
N ALA A 249 -1.71 6.49 17.46
CA ALA A 249 -0.37 6.07 17.08
C ALA A 249 0.46 5.72 18.32
N ILE A 250 1.05 4.54 18.34
CA ILE A 250 1.88 4.02 19.43
C ILE A 250 3.18 3.42 18.90
N ASN A 251 4.21 3.39 19.70
CA ASN A 251 5.59 3.09 19.31
C ASN A 251 5.90 1.62 19.02
N TYR A 252 4.91 0.75 19.03
CA TYR A 252 5.02 -0.65 18.61
C TYR A 252 4.10 -0.99 17.43
N VAL A 253 3.52 0.02 16.76
CA VAL A 253 2.66 -0.19 15.58
C VAL A 253 3.21 0.60 14.39
N GLY A 254 3.47 -0.12 13.32
CA GLY A 254 3.83 0.34 12.00
C GLY A 254 2.90 -0.26 10.94
N PHE A 255 3.44 -0.58 9.77
CA PHE A 255 2.68 -1.22 8.69
C PHE A 255 3.60 -1.72 7.58
N ARG A 256 3.08 -2.63 6.75
CA ARG A 256 3.61 -2.91 5.41
C ARG A 256 2.57 -2.61 4.35
N VAL A 257 2.99 -2.53 3.10
CA VAL A 257 2.10 -2.23 1.98
C VAL A 257 1.90 -3.44 1.09
N VAL A 258 0.78 -3.46 0.38
CA VAL A 258 0.56 -4.29 -0.79
C VAL A 258 0.40 -3.41 -2.02
N LEU A 259 0.79 -3.94 -3.17
CA LEU A 259 0.57 -3.35 -4.48
C LEU A 259 -0.36 -4.29 -5.26
N SER A 260 -1.47 -3.77 -5.74
CA SER A 260 -2.47 -4.54 -6.49
C SER A 260 -3.15 -3.68 -7.55
N GLU A 261 -3.87 -4.31 -8.47
CA GLU A 261 -4.72 -3.57 -9.40
C GLU A 261 -5.89 -2.89 -8.69
N THR A 262 -6.31 -1.73 -9.22
CA THR A 262 -7.54 -1.05 -8.81
C THR A 262 -8.75 -1.93 -9.17
N GLY A 263 -9.56 -2.30 -8.26
CA GLY A 263 -10.65 -3.29 -8.42
C GLY A 263 -10.45 -4.53 -7.56
N ASN A 264 -9.30 -4.64 -6.91
CA ASN A 264 -9.01 -5.63 -5.89
C ASN A 264 -9.36 -5.14 -4.47
N VAL A 265 -10.01 -3.99 -4.36
CA VAL A 265 -10.43 -3.40 -3.07
C VAL A 265 -11.93 -3.24 -3.11
N ASN A 266 -12.66 -3.98 -2.28
CA ASN A 266 -14.06 -3.74 -1.98
C ASN A 266 -14.19 -2.64 -0.92
#